data_4d18d6163942ec67f73c69c35e121d26
#
_entry.id   4d18d6163942ec67f73c69c35e121d26
#
_cell.length_a   1.000
_cell.length_b   1.000
_cell.length_c   1.000
_cell.angle_alpha   90.00
_cell.angle_beta   90.00
_cell.angle_gamma   90.00
#
_symmetry.space_group_name_H-M   'P 1'
#
loop_
_entity.id
_entity.type
_entity.pdbx_description
1 polymer ?
#
loop_
_entity_poly.entity_id
_entity_poly.type
_entity_poly.pdbx_seq_one_letter_code
_entity_poly.pdbx_strand_id
1 'polypeptide(L)'
;SFGSGEGNPDVPVRFSRDRTADYGKSGAKEDLTGYPARVGDWQQIGDKAFIKENARWHDQACHRSLYSHQMRAALQVAIEDPHRSVTFVGLACSGAEVTFGLFLRYKGNEWVPNPPLLSQVSAAAEAQCGNKQTEAHDLPEAYHMNGKISELKGGLVLRKCPKDHARKIDLVFVSIGGNDVGFSRLVANAVLADQSYLKKLGGWIGEVHGQAQASSQLARLDARYKSLNRALHNLLYIPWEESDRILLTGYPGMALTGDGSETCKDGRAGLEVVPDFRLSEQKLREGAWIGDKLHRLMRE
;
A
#
# COMPACT_ATOMS: atom_id res chain seq x y z
N SER A 1 1.03 0.12 0.14
CA SER A 1 0.27 -0.20 1.36
C SER A 1 1.20 -0.74 2.45
N PHE A 2 1.08 -0.24 3.67
CA PHE A 2 1.83 -0.77 4.83
C PHE A 2 1.47 -2.23 5.14
N GLY A 3 0.30 -2.69 4.70
CA GLY A 3 -0.13 -4.08 4.85
C GLY A 3 0.72 -5.10 4.08
N SER A 4 1.46 -4.69 3.06
CA SER A 4 2.40 -5.56 2.36
C SER A 4 3.72 -5.73 3.12
N GLY A 5 4.11 -4.75 3.92
CA GLY A 5 5.43 -4.68 4.56
C GLY A 5 6.41 -3.76 3.84
N GLU A 6 5.88 -2.81 3.06
CA GLU A 6 6.69 -1.78 2.42
C GLU A 6 7.61 -1.09 3.43
N GLY A 7 8.88 -0.93 3.06
CA GLY A 7 9.90 -0.38 3.93
C GLY A 7 10.54 -1.41 4.90
N ASN A 8 10.07 -2.65 4.92
CA ASN A 8 10.59 -3.69 5.80
C ASN A 8 10.78 -5.02 5.04
N PRO A 9 11.78 -5.13 4.16
CA PRO A 9 12.02 -6.30 3.33
C PRO A 9 12.45 -7.52 4.16
N ASP A 10 12.23 -8.72 3.62
CA ASP A 10 12.71 -9.98 4.25
C ASP A 10 14.23 -10.05 4.29
N VAL A 11 14.86 -9.53 3.24
CA VAL A 11 16.32 -9.38 3.20
C VAL A 11 16.64 -7.92 2.98
N PRO A 12 17.06 -7.21 4.02
CA PRO A 12 17.51 -5.84 3.89
C PRO A 12 18.80 -5.75 3.09
N VAL A 13 19.02 -4.60 2.51
CA VAL A 13 20.29 -4.26 1.88
C VAL A 13 20.96 -3.16 2.68
N ARG A 14 22.27 -3.13 2.70
CA ARG A 14 23.00 -1.98 3.20
C ARG A 14 22.87 -0.84 2.19
N PHE A 15 22.37 0.27 2.67
CA PHE A 15 22.31 1.48 1.89
C PHE A 15 23.68 2.17 1.94
N SER A 16 24.22 2.49 0.77
CA SER A 16 25.43 3.29 0.63
C SER A 16 25.22 4.35 -0.44
N ARG A 17 25.72 5.55 -0.22
CA ARG A 17 25.70 6.62 -1.23
C ARG A 17 26.40 6.22 -2.53
N ASP A 18 27.40 5.37 -2.43
CA ASP A 18 28.15 4.88 -3.58
C ASP A 18 27.37 3.93 -4.47
N ARG A 19 26.26 3.39 -3.97
CA ARG A 19 25.41 2.42 -4.68
C ARG A 19 24.28 3.05 -5.46
N THR A 20 24.06 4.34 -5.30
CA THR A 20 22.98 5.06 -5.97
C THR A 20 23.57 6.24 -6.72
N ALA A 21 23.54 6.18 -8.04
CA ALA A 21 23.98 7.27 -8.90
C ALA A 21 23.25 8.59 -8.59
N ASP A 22 22.04 8.50 -8.04
CA ASP A 22 21.19 9.63 -7.72
C ASP A 22 21.57 10.32 -6.40
N TYR A 23 22.34 9.66 -5.54
CA TYR A 23 22.66 10.17 -4.21
C TYR A 23 24.04 10.81 -4.12
N GLY A 24 24.61 11.10 -5.25
CA GLY A 24 25.86 11.86 -5.31
C GLY A 24 27.08 11.07 -4.94
N LYS A 25 28.16 11.78 -4.87
CA LYS A 25 29.51 11.30 -4.95
C LYS A 25 29.92 10.47 -3.75
N SER A 26 30.66 9.44 -4.08
CA SER A 26 31.32 8.52 -3.22
C SER A 26 32.07 9.17 -2.04
N GLY A 27 32.14 8.46 -0.97
CA GLY A 27 33.01 8.75 0.17
C GLY A 27 32.34 8.66 1.52
N ALA A 28 31.04 8.63 1.60
CA ALA A 28 30.35 8.33 2.85
C ALA A 28 30.18 6.81 2.96
N LYS A 29 31.05 6.17 3.67
CA LYS A 29 30.97 4.74 4.01
C LYS A 29 29.92 4.46 5.09
N GLU A 30 28.90 5.23 5.19
CA GLU A 30 27.85 5.00 6.15
C GLU A 30 26.94 3.92 5.62
N ASP A 31 27.07 2.77 6.19
CA ASP A 31 26.18 1.64 5.96
C ASP A 31 24.86 1.88 6.68
N LEU A 32 23.93 2.48 5.99
CA LEU A 32 22.55 2.56 6.46
C LEU A 32 21.85 1.26 6.08
N THR A 33 21.21 0.64 7.04
CA THR A 33 20.41 -0.58 6.83
C THR A 33 18.94 -0.23 6.63
N GLY A 34 18.23 -1.06 5.88
CA GLY A 34 16.77 -1.02 5.86
C GLY A 34 16.12 -0.27 4.72
N TYR A 35 16.79 -0.07 3.61
CA TYR A 35 16.19 0.57 2.47
C TYR A 35 15.44 -0.35 1.55
N PRO A 36 14.19 -0.02 1.26
CA PRO A 36 13.32 -0.83 0.44
C PRO A 36 13.54 -0.67 -1.06
N ALA A 37 14.28 0.35 -1.47
CA ALA A 37 14.39 0.66 -2.88
C ALA A 37 15.35 -0.28 -3.60
N ARG A 38 14.97 -0.65 -4.79
CA ARG A 38 15.87 -1.26 -5.76
C ARG A 38 16.80 -0.18 -6.32
N VAL A 39 18.07 -0.51 -6.38
CA VAL A 39 19.07 0.34 -7.03
C VAL A 39 19.29 -0.18 -8.45
N GLY A 40 19.05 0.67 -9.45
CA GLY A 40 19.24 0.34 -10.86
C GLY A 40 17.95 0.05 -11.62
N ASP A 41 18.15 -0.39 -12.86
CA ASP A 41 17.09 -0.59 -13.85
C ASP A 41 16.45 -1.96 -13.71
N TRP A 42 15.18 -2.09 -14.08
CA TRP A 42 14.48 -3.37 -14.18
C TRP A 42 15.16 -4.38 -15.11
N GLN A 43 15.94 -3.92 -16.09
CA GLN A 43 16.72 -4.78 -16.99
C GLN A 43 17.79 -5.60 -16.24
N GLN A 44 18.17 -5.18 -15.05
CA GLN A 44 19.13 -5.88 -14.21
C GLN A 44 18.48 -7.00 -13.36
N ILE A 45 17.18 -7.19 -13.48
CA ILE A 45 16.41 -8.23 -12.79
C ILE A 45 16.83 -9.61 -13.27
N GLY A 46 17.72 -10.22 -13.05
CA GLY A 46 18.25 -11.51 -13.48
C GLY A 46 19.74 -11.55 -13.26
N ASP A 47 20.34 -10.41 -13.08
CA ASP A 47 21.73 -10.32 -12.66
C ASP A 47 21.87 -10.75 -11.20
N LYS A 48 22.64 -11.78 -10.97
CA LYS A 48 22.88 -12.33 -9.62
C LYS A 48 23.54 -11.32 -8.68
N ALA A 49 24.42 -10.46 -9.18
CA ALA A 49 25.06 -9.42 -8.40
C ALA A 49 24.03 -8.37 -7.98
N PHE A 50 23.19 -7.92 -8.92
CA PHE A 50 22.11 -6.98 -8.66
C PHE A 50 21.11 -7.51 -7.61
N ILE A 51 20.68 -8.77 -7.75
CA ILE A 51 19.76 -9.40 -6.79
C ILE A 51 20.41 -9.51 -5.40
N LYS A 52 21.68 -9.85 -5.34
CA LYS A 52 22.42 -9.97 -4.07
C LYS A 52 22.52 -8.64 -3.33
N GLU A 53 22.60 -7.54 -4.07
CA GLU A 53 22.84 -6.21 -3.53
C GLU A 53 21.59 -5.41 -3.22
N ASN A 54 20.41 -5.87 -3.65
CA ASN A 54 19.17 -5.15 -3.44
C ASN A 54 18.29 -5.78 -2.37
N ALA A 55 17.40 -4.98 -1.82
CA ALA A 55 16.37 -5.45 -0.90
C ALA A 55 15.48 -6.50 -1.57
N ARG A 56 15.12 -7.54 -0.83
CA ARG A 56 14.28 -8.63 -1.33
C ARG A 56 13.08 -8.85 -0.44
N TRP A 57 11.95 -9.03 -1.08
CA TRP A 57 10.68 -9.35 -0.45
C TRP A 57 10.25 -10.76 -0.82
N HIS A 58 9.41 -11.36 -0.02
CA HIS A 58 8.78 -12.64 -0.31
C HIS A 58 8.04 -12.60 -1.65
N ASP A 59 7.33 -11.51 -1.92
CA ASP A 59 6.79 -11.18 -3.23
C ASP A 59 7.36 -9.83 -3.67
N GLN A 60 8.21 -9.86 -4.67
CA GLN A 60 8.94 -8.69 -5.14
C GLN A 60 8.03 -7.68 -5.86
N ALA A 61 7.00 -8.15 -6.59
CA ALA A 61 6.09 -7.25 -7.29
C ALA A 61 5.34 -6.33 -6.32
N CYS A 62 4.84 -6.91 -5.25
CA CYS A 62 3.99 -6.24 -4.27
C CYS A 62 4.72 -5.80 -3.01
N HIS A 63 6.03 -6.02 -2.92
CA HIS A 63 6.83 -5.79 -1.71
C HIS A 63 6.17 -6.45 -0.48
N ARG A 64 5.74 -7.71 -0.63
CA ARG A 64 5.20 -8.47 0.50
C ARG A 64 6.32 -9.04 1.36
N SER A 65 6.21 -8.85 2.66
CA SER A 65 7.22 -9.23 3.63
C SER A 65 6.60 -10.05 4.78
N LEU A 66 7.39 -10.99 5.30
CA LEU A 66 7.08 -11.69 6.55
C LEU A 66 7.06 -10.75 7.77
N TYR A 67 7.61 -9.54 7.61
CA TYR A 67 7.62 -8.51 8.64
C TYR A 67 6.43 -7.53 8.53
N SER A 68 5.49 -7.75 7.62
CA SER A 68 4.27 -6.93 7.56
C SER A 68 3.49 -7.04 8.88
N HIS A 69 2.86 -5.94 9.30
CA HIS A 69 2.10 -5.94 10.56
C HIS A 69 0.96 -6.95 10.55
N GLN A 70 0.35 -7.20 9.39
CA GLN A 70 -0.72 -8.18 9.23
C GLN A 70 -0.21 -9.62 9.42
N MET A 71 0.94 -9.95 8.82
CA MET A 71 1.58 -11.25 9.03
C MET A 71 2.02 -11.44 10.47
N ARG A 72 2.57 -10.40 11.09
CA ARG A 72 2.98 -10.43 12.51
C ARG A 72 1.81 -10.61 13.45
N ALA A 73 0.66 -9.98 13.18
CA ALA A 73 -0.56 -10.19 13.93
C ALA A 73 -1.07 -11.64 13.82
N ALA A 74 -1.08 -12.21 12.61
CA ALA A 74 -1.46 -13.60 12.40
C ALA A 74 -0.52 -14.58 13.12
N LEU A 75 0.77 -14.33 13.10
CA LEU A 75 1.77 -15.10 13.83
C LEU A 75 1.54 -15.03 15.34
N GLN A 76 1.23 -13.84 15.87
CA GLN A 76 0.94 -13.66 17.30
C GLN A 76 -0.26 -14.51 17.75
N VAL A 77 -1.34 -14.52 16.96
CA VAL A 77 -2.51 -15.37 17.24
C VAL A 77 -2.15 -16.86 17.27
N ALA A 78 -1.26 -17.29 16.35
CA ALA A 78 -0.81 -18.68 16.31
C ALA A 78 0.09 -19.06 17.51
N ILE A 79 0.85 -18.11 18.04
CA ILE A 79 1.73 -18.32 19.21
C ILE A 79 0.93 -18.33 20.51
N GLU A 80 -0.08 -17.48 20.64
CA GLU A 80 -0.88 -17.36 21.85
C GLU A 80 -1.76 -18.58 22.13
N ASP A 81 -2.17 -19.29 21.08
CA ASP A 81 -2.98 -20.50 21.21
C ASP A 81 -2.37 -21.66 20.39
N PRO A 82 -1.57 -22.54 21.02
CA PRO A 82 -0.90 -23.63 20.32
C PRO A 82 -1.87 -24.71 19.80
N HIS A 83 -3.13 -24.68 20.20
CA HIS A 83 -4.18 -25.56 19.68
C HIS A 83 -4.92 -24.97 18.48
N ARG A 84 -4.57 -23.76 18.07
CA ARG A 84 -5.17 -23.07 16.93
C ARG A 84 -4.28 -23.14 15.70
N SER A 85 -4.82 -23.68 14.61
CA SER A 85 -4.18 -23.59 13.30
C SER A 85 -4.55 -22.26 12.64
N VAL A 86 -3.55 -21.47 12.25
CA VAL A 86 -3.74 -20.19 11.57
C VAL A 86 -3.26 -20.29 10.12
N THR A 87 -4.14 -20.02 9.18
CA THR A 87 -3.79 -19.84 7.77
C THR A 87 -3.84 -18.35 7.42
N PHE A 88 -2.70 -17.79 7.08
CA PHE A 88 -2.59 -16.39 6.64
C PHE A 88 -2.42 -16.32 5.12
N VAL A 89 -3.23 -15.50 4.46
CA VAL A 89 -3.15 -15.26 3.01
C VAL A 89 -2.81 -13.78 2.80
N GLY A 90 -1.56 -13.50 2.47
CA GLY A 90 -1.07 -12.14 2.23
C GLY A 90 -1.32 -11.69 0.80
N LEU A 91 -2.28 -10.79 0.59
CA LEU A 91 -2.64 -10.27 -0.73
C LEU A 91 -2.34 -8.78 -0.89
N ALA A 92 -1.97 -8.10 0.19
CA ALA A 92 -1.64 -6.68 0.15
C ALA A 92 -0.52 -6.40 -0.87
N CYS A 93 -0.62 -5.27 -1.56
CA CYS A 93 0.34 -4.88 -2.58
C CYS A 93 0.72 -3.40 -2.40
N SER A 94 2.00 -3.11 -2.34
CA SER A 94 2.50 -1.74 -2.26
C SER A 94 2.06 -0.95 -3.49
N GLY A 95 1.64 0.28 -3.29
CA GLY A 95 1.12 1.13 -4.37
C GLY A 95 -0.34 0.89 -4.76
N ALA A 96 -0.98 -0.18 -4.28
CA ALA A 96 -2.37 -0.46 -4.62
C ALA A 96 -3.35 0.58 -4.07
N GLU A 97 -4.40 0.83 -4.85
CA GLU A 97 -5.58 1.63 -4.53
C GLU A 97 -6.82 0.73 -4.39
N VAL A 98 -7.94 1.27 -3.91
CA VAL A 98 -9.20 0.52 -3.89
C VAL A 98 -9.60 0.11 -5.31
N THR A 99 -9.59 1.02 -6.26
CA THR A 99 -9.94 0.70 -7.65
C THR A 99 -8.87 -0.18 -8.30
N PHE A 100 -7.61 0.28 -8.33
CA PHE A 100 -6.49 -0.45 -8.94
C PHE A 100 -5.70 -1.20 -7.86
N GLY A 101 -6.07 -2.41 -7.61
CA GLY A 101 -5.47 -3.30 -6.62
C GLY A 101 -6.51 -4.16 -5.95
N LEU A 102 -7.53 -3.58 -5.30
CA LEU A 102 -8.60 -4.38 -4.71
C LEU A 102 -9.63 -4.85 -5.74
N PHE A 103 -10.12 -3.99 -6.62
CA PHE A 103 -11.14 -4.33 -7.61
C PHE A 103 -10.59 -4.73 -8.97
N LEU A 104 -9.68 -3.94 -9.50
CA LEU A 104 -9.02 -4.21 -10.77
C LEU A 104 -7.60 -4.72 -10.51
N ARG A 105 -7.10 -5.46 -11.48
CA ARG A 105 -5.74 -5.98 -11.43
C ARG A 105 -4.72 -4.84 -11.28
N TYR A 106 -3.76 -5.04 -10.38
CA TYR A 106 -2.58 -4.23 -10.22
C TYR A 106 -1.33 -5.11 -10.31
N LYS A 107 -0.40 -4.74 -11.17
CA LYS A 107 0.79 -5.57 -11.45
C LYS A 107 1.85 -5.53 -10.35
N GLY A 108 1.70 -4.62 -9.40
CA GLY A 108 2.67 -4.39 -8.33
C GLY A 108 3.48 -3.11 -8.54
N ASN A 109 4.31 -2.82 -7.57
CA ASN A 109 5.16 -1.63 -7.53
C ASN A 109 6.46 -1.82 -8.32
N GLU A 110 6.93 -3.07 -8.42
CA GLU A 110 8.08 -3.42 -9.24
C GLU A 110 7.72 -4.33 -10.41
N TRP A 111 8.47 -4.19 -11.47
CA TRP A 111 8.36 -5.12 -12.59
C TRP A 111 8.95 -6.48 -12.23
N VAL A 112 8.20 -7.52 -12.49
CA VAL A 112 8.61 -8.92 -12.39
C VAL A 112 8.05 -9.70 -13.58
N PRO A 113 8.67 -10.84 -13.96
CA PRO A 113 8.16 -11.68 -15.07
C PRO A 113 6.75 -12.18 -14.85
N ASN A 114 6.40 -12.50 -13.62
CA ASN A 114 5.09 -13.07 -13.23
C ASN A 114 4.39 -12.20 -12.19
N PRO A 115 3.85 -11.03 -12.58
CA PRO A 115 3.12 -10.16 -11.67
C PRO A 115 1.77 -10.78 -11.29
N PRO A 116 1.11 -10.30 -10.20
CA PRO A 116 -0.22 -10.74 -9.82
C PRO A 116 -1.21 -10.73 -11.00
N LEU A 117 -1.96 -11.80 -11.17
CA LEU A 117 -2.91 -11.95 -12.29
C LEU A 117 -4.31 -11.47 -11.96
N LEU A 118 -4.67 -11.49 -10.68
CA LEU A 118 -6.00 -11.12 -10.17
C LEU A 118 -5.95 -9.84 -9.35
N SER A 119 -7.11 -9.23 -9.18
CA SER A 119 -7.32 -8.23 -8.14
C SER A 119 -7.25 -8.88 -6.76
N GLN A 120 -6.98 -8.11 -5.70
CA GLN A 120 -6.82 -8.69 -4.36
C GLN A 120 -8.11 -9.34 -3.85
N VAL A 121 -9.28 -8.76 -4.14
CA VAL A 121 -10.58 -9.36 -3.75
C VAL A 121 -10.80 -10.67 -4.50
N SER A 122 -10.52 -10.72 -5.81
CA SER A 122 -10.62 -11.96 -6.59
C SER A 122 -9.62 -13.02 -6.12
N ALA A 123 -8.40 -12.62 -5.77
CA ALA A 123 -7.40 -13.54 -5.24
C ALA A 123 -7.80 -14.08 -3.84
N ALA A 124 -8.47 -13.27 -3.02
CA ALA A 124 -9.05 -13.71 -1.75
C ALA A 124 -10.13 -14.77 -1.95
N ALA A 125 -11.02 -14.56 -2.92
CA ALA A 125 -12.05 -15.55 -3.28
C ALA A 125 -11.46 -16.86 -3.82
N GLU A 126 -10.41 -16.79 -4.63
CA GLU A 126 -9.67 -17.98 -5.08
C GLU A 126 -9.05 -18.73 -3.88
N ALA A 127 -8.39 -18.02 -2.98
CA ALA A 127 -7.83 -18.62 -1.78
C ALA A 127 -8.90 -19.22 -0.87
N GLN A 128 -10.07 -18.58 -0.75
CA GLN A 128 -11.22 -19.08 -0.02
C GLN A 128 -11.77 -20.39 -0.62
N CYS A 129 -11.74 -20.49 -1.94
CA CYS A 129 -12.23 -21.67 -2.70
C CYS A 129 -11.26 -22.84 -2.65
N GLY A 130 -9.97 -22.60 -2.41
CA GLY A 130 -8.95 -23.64 -2.37
C GLY A 130 -8.71 -24.28 -3.74
N ASN A 131 -9.01 -25.59 -3.85
CA ASN A 131 -8.85 -26.34 -5.09
C ASN A 131 -10.13 -26.38 -5.94
N LYS A 132 -11.18 -25.69 -5.55
CA LYS A 132 -12.43 -25.59 -6.28
C LYS A 132 -12.42 -24.39 -7.22
N GLN A 133 -13.24 -24.47 -8.25
CA GLN A 133 -13.31 -23.39 -9.25
C GLN A 133 -14.16 -22.25 -8.73
N THR A 134 -13.67 -21.02 -8.92
CA THR A 134 -14.44 -19.80 -8.69
C THR A 134 -15.28 -19.44 -9.91
N GLU A 135 -16.33 -18.67 -9.68
CA GLU A 135 -17.25 -18.17 -10.70
C GLU A 135 -17.02 -16.68 -10.92
N ALA A 136 -17.41 -16.20 -12.11
CA ALA A 136 -17.46 -14.76 -12.38
C ALA A 136 -18.66 -14.15 -11.66
N HIS A 137 -18.44 -13.05 -10.98
CA HIS A 137 -19.47 -12.33 -10.23
C HIS A 137 -19.42 -10.83 -10.57
N ASP A 138 -20.53 -10.31 -11.10
CA ASP A 138 -20.69 -8.87 -11.31
C ASP A 138 -21.02 -8.19 -10.00
N LEU A 139 -20.41 -7.02 -9.75
CA LEU A 139 -20.64 -6.21 -8.55
C LEU A 139 -21.25 -4.85 -8.93
N PRO A 140 -22.56 -4.80 -9.25
CA PRO A 140 -23.21 -3.56 -9.70
C PRO A 140 -23.17 -2.45 -8.66
N GLU A 141 -23.08 -2.77 -7.38
CA GLU A 141 -22.98 -1.82 -6.30
C GLU A 141 -21.74 -0.92 -6.39
N ALA A 142 -20.70 -1.37 -7.07
CA ALA A 142 -19.48 -0.59 -7.26
C ALA A 142 -19.63 0.48 -8.36
N TYR A 143 -20.54 0.31 -9.32
CA TYR A 143 -20.65 1.22 -10.47
C TYR A 143 -22.05 1.78 -10.75
N HIS A 144 -23.11 1.22 -10.20
CA HIS A 144 -24.48 1.66 -10.46
C HIS A 144 -25.12 2.54 -9.37
N MET A 145 -24.72 2.39 -8.11
CA MET A 145 -25.38 3.07 -6.99
C MET A 145 -24.69 4.39 -6.60
N ASN A 146 -25.29 5.11 -5.65
CA ASN A 146 -24.71 6.29 -5.02
C ASN A 146 -23.34 5.96 -4.45
N GLY A 147 -22.30 6.26 -5.15
CA GLY A 147 -20.97 5.79 -4.85
C GLY A 147 -20.23 5.29 -6.10
N LYS A 148 -20.74 5.63 -7.27
CA LYS A 148 -20.19 5.26 -8.58
C LYS A 148 -18.69 5.52 -8.68
N ILE A 149 -17.94 4.45 -8.89
CA ILE A 149 -16.49 4.52 -9.18
C ILE A 149 -16.35 4.72 -10.68
N SER A 150 -16.00 5.92 -11.10
CA SER A 150 -15.91 6.32 -12.51
C SER A 150 -14.93 5.50 -13.34
N GLU A 151 -13.87 5.02 -12.70
CA GLU A 151 -12.82 4.21 -13.32
C GLU A 151 -13.32 2.82 -13.77
N LEU A 152 -14.41 2.33 -13.19
CA LEU A 152 -14.98 1.02 -13.55
C LEU A 152 -15.79 1.04 -14.86
N LYS A 153 -16.05 2.21 -15.43
CA LYS A 153 -16.72 2.40 -16.72
C LYS A 153 -18.06 1.63 -16.87
N GLY A 154 -18.74 1.41 -15.77
CA GLY A 154 -20.06 0.76 -15.76
C GLY A 154 -20.03 -0.77 -15.69
N GLY A 155 -18.91 -1.38 -15.29
CA GLY A 155 -18.82 -2.81 -15.08
C GLY A 155 -17.70 -3.21 -14.12
N LEU A 156 -17.95 -4.22 -13.30
CA LEU A 156 -16.93 -4.83 -12.44
C LEU A 156 -17.24 -6.32 -12.25
N VAL A 157 -16.44 -7.17 -12.88
CA VAL A 157 -16.53 -8.61 -12.72
C VAL A 157 -15.37 -9.09 -11.87
N LEU A 158 -15.69 -9.71 -10.75
CA LEU A 158 -14.75 -10.29 -9.79
C LEU A 158 -14.89 -11.81 -9.75
N ARG A 159 -14.01 -12.49 -9.02
CA ARG A 159 -14.14 -13.91 -8.72
C ARG A 159 -14.92 -14.10 -7.43
N LYS A 160 -15.74 -15.14 -7.37
CA LYS A 160 -16.49 -15.55 -6.20
C LYS A 160 -16.44 -17.06 -6.06
N CYS A 161 -16.22 -17.56 -4.86
CA CYS A 161 -16.32 -18.97 -4.57
C CYS A 161 -17.79 -19.37 -4.45
N PRO A 162 -18.27 -20.49 -5.03
CA PRO A 162 -19.57 -21.03 -4.72
C PRO A 162 -19.72 -21.26 -3.22
N LYS A 163 -20.89 -20.92 -2.66
CA LYS A 163 -21.12 -20.91 -1.20
C LYS A 163 -20.79 -22.25 -0.54
N ASP A 164 -21.12 -23.34 -1.20
CA ASP A 164 -20.92 -24.70 -0.68
C ASP A 164 -19.44 -25.12 -0.61
N HIS A 165 -18.56 -24.36 -1.24
CA HIS A 165 -17.12 -24.60 -1.27
C HIS A 165 -16.33 -23.52 -0.55
N ALA A 166 -16.98 -22.41 -0.20
CA ALA A 166 -16.33 -21.26 0.42
C ALA A 166 -15.91 -21.60 1.86
N ARG A 167 -14.60 -21.60 2.10
CA ARG A 167 -14.07 -21.72 3.46
C ARG A 167 -14.36 -20.45 4.24
N LYS A 168 -14.65 -20.61 5.53
CA LYS A 168 -14.87 -19.47 6.42
C LYS A 168 -13.61 -18.63 6.51
N ILE A 169 -13.78 -17.31 6.39
CA ILE A 169 -12.76 -16.33 6.67
C ILE A 169 -13.06 -15.76 8.07
N ASP A 170 -12.15 -15.97 9.01
CA ASP A 170 -12.33 -15.52 10.38
C ASP A 170 -11.95 -14.05 10.57
N LEU A 171 -11.00 -13.54 9.76
CA LEU A 171 -10.55 -12.15 9.87
C LEU A 171 -9.99 -11.65 8.53
N VAL A 172 -10.32 -10.41 8.20
CA VAL A 172 -9.77 -9.67 7.04
C VAL A 172 -9.09 -8.41 7.53
N PHE A 173 -7.79 -8.31 7.27
CA PHE A 173 -7.06 -7.04 7.46
C PHE A 173 -7.08 -6.24 6.16
N VAL A 174 -7.53 -5.01 6.23
CA VAL A 174 -7.54 -4.06 5.12
C VAL A 174 -6.63 -2.89 5.45
N SER A 175 -5.63 -2.63 4.61
CA SER A 175 -4.75 -1.47 4.69
C SER A 175 -4.76 -0.75 3.36
N ILE A 176 -5.67 0.20 3.18
CA ILE A 176 -5.93 0.85 1.89
C ILE A 176 -6.40 2.30 2.07
N GLY A 177 -6.33 3.11 1.02
CA GLY A 177 -6.80 4.49 1.01
C GLY A 177 -5.68 5.52 0.92
N GLY A 178 -4.50 5.25 1.49
CA GLY A 178 -3.37 6.18 1.41
C GLY A 178 -2.94 6.47 -0.03
N ASN A 179 -2.86 5.44 -0.87
CA ASN A 179 -2.52 5.64 -2.28
C ASN A 179 -3.65 6.32 -3.06
N ASP A 180 -4.91 6.04 -2.69
CA ASP A 180 -6.09 6.69 -3.28
C ASP A 180 -6.07 8.21 -3.09
N VAL A 181 -5.55 8.69 -1.97
CA VAL A 181 -5.37 10.13 -1.72
C VAL A 181 -4.03 10.68 -2.23
N GLY A 182 -3.25 9.86 -2.92
CA GLY A 182 -1.97 10.28 -3.50
C GLY A 182 -0.84 10.42 -2.49
N PHE A 183 -0.79 9.54 -1.50
CA PHE A 183 0.15 9.53 -0.41
C PHE A 183 1.61 9.79 -0.82
N SER A 184 2.15 9.04 -1.79
CA SER A 184 3.53 9.21 -2.28
C SER A 184 3.79 10.62 -2.81
N ARG A 185 2.79 11.23 -3.43
CA ARG A 185 2.85 12.60 -3.96
C ARG A 185 2.79 13.65 -2.86
N LEU A 186 2.05 13.36 -1.78
CA LEU A 186 2.02 14.21 -0.59
C LEU A 186 3.36 14.19 0.15
N VAL A 187 3.96 13.01 0.30
CA VAL A 187 5.31 12.87 0.85
C VAL A 187 6.32 13.63 -0.01
N ALA A 188 6.29 13.45 -1.32
CA ALA A 188 7.15 14.19 -2.23
C ALA A 188 6.96 15.71 -2.08
N ASN A 189 5.72 16.19 -1.94
CA ASN A 189 5.45 17.61 -1.67
C ASN A 189 6.07 18.10 -0.36
N ALA A 190 6.03 17.27 0.69
CA ALA A 190 6.54 17.64 2.01
C ALA A 190 8.07 17.65 2.08
N VAL A 191 8.74 16.75 1.33
CA VAL A 191 10.20 16.56 1.45
C VAL A 191 11.00 17.19 0.31
N LEU A 192 10.40 17.50 -0.84
CA LEU A 192 11.11 18.14 -1.95
C LEU A 192 11.15 19.65 -1.78
N ALA A 193 12.33 20.23 -1.88
CA ALA A 193 12.48 21.69 -1.91
C ALA A 193 11.71 22.27 -3.10
N ASP A 194 11.17 23.48 -2.95
CA ASP A 194 10.34 24.13 -4.00
C ASP A 194 11.10 24.36 -5.30
N GLN A 195 12.41 24.53 -5.22
CA GLN A 195 13.29 24.72 -6.40
C GLN A 195 13.89 23.40 -6.91
N SER A 196 13.53 22.27 -6.34
CA SER A 196 14.06 20.97 -6.74
C SER A 196 13.80 20.70 -8.22
N TYR A 197 14.84 20.24 -8.91
CA TYR A 197 14.73 19.77 -10.28
C TYR A 197 13.77 18.58 -10.41
N LEU A 198 13.75 17.70 -9.40
CA LEU A 198 12.81 16.57 -9.33
C LEU A 198 11.36 17.03 -9.26
N LYS A 199 11.08 18.15 -8.57
CA LYS A 199 9.74 18.74 -8.50
C LYS A 199 9.33 19.37 -9.84
N LYS A 200 10.28 19.91 -10.61
CA LYS A 200 10.06 20.49 -11.93
C LYS A 200 9.92 19.44 -13.03
N LEU A 201 10.57 18.31 -12.88
CA LEU A 201 10.47 17.15 -13.78
C LEU A 201 9.17 16.38 -13.70
N GLY A 202 8.15 16.89 -13.01
CA GLY A 202 6.77 16.38 -12.80
C GLY A 202 6.27 15.12 -13.53
N GLY A 203 6.97 14.67 -14.55
CA GLY A 203 6.69 13.46 -15.30
C GLY A 203 7.15 12.14 -14.63
N TRP A 204 8.06 12.19 -13.67
CA TRP A 204 8.62 10.97 -13.06
C TRP A 204 7.91 10.58 -11.75
N ILE A 205 7.52 11.58 -10.97
CA ILE A 205 6.80 11.38 -9.70
C ILE A 205 5.30 11.66 -9.87
N GLY A 206 4.89 12.15 -11.04
CA GLY A 206 3.57 12.74 -11.29
C GLY A 206 3.46 14.13 -10.63
N GLU A 207 2.34 14.82 -10.84
CA GLU A 207 2.07 16.07 -10.17
C GLU A 207 2.15 15.90 -8.66
N VAL A 208 2.89 16.78 -8.01
CA VAL A 208 2.99 16.81 -6.55
C VAL A 208 1.66 17.35 -6.01
N HIS A 209 0.98 16.54 -5.21
CA HIS A 209 -0.34 16.89 -4.70
C HIS A 209 -0.26 17.82 -3.49
N GLY A 210 -0.97 18.94 -3.59
CA GLY A 210 -1.31 19.77 -2.43
C GLY A 210 -2.67 19.39 -1.83
N GLN A 211 -3.10 20.21 -0.85
CA GLN A 211 -4.35 19.99 -0.10
C GLN A 211 -5.61 19.90 -0.99
N ALA A 212 -5.69 20.72 -2.05
CA ALA A 212 -6.86 20.74 -2.93
C ALA A 212 -7.04 19.43 -3.70
N GLN A 213 -5.96 18.89 -4.27
CA GLN A 213 -5.99 17.62 -4.99
C GLN A 213 -6.32 16.46 -4.05
N ALA A 214 -5.69 16.43 -2.88
CA ALA A 214 -5.96 15.39 -1.88
C ALA A 214 -7.41 15.43 -1.37
N SER A 215 -7.99 16.63 -1.18
CA SER A 215 -9.41 16.79 -0.81
C SER A 215 -10.34 16.23 -1.87
N SER A 216 -10.03 16.45 -3.14
CA SER A 216 -10.80 15.85 -4.26
C SER A 216 -10.74 14.33 -4.26
N GLN A 217 -9.59 13.75 -3.94
CA GLN A 217 -9.44 12.29 -3.84
C GLN A 217 -10.16 11.71 -2.62
N LEU A 218 -10.11 12.39 -1.47
CA LEU A 218 -10.86 12.01 -0.26
C LEU A 218 -12.37 11.93 -0.54
N ALA A 219 -12.93 12.91 -1.28
CA ALA A 219 -14.35 12.90 -1.63
C ALA A 219 -14.75 11.68 -2.48
N ARG A 220 -13.84 11.14 -3.28
CA ARG A 220 -14.07 9.92 -4.07
C ARG A 220 -13.88 8.64 -3.26
N LEU A 221 -13.07 8.69 -2.21
CA LEU A 221 -12.68 7.53 -1.43
C LEU A 221 -13.85 6.96 -0.61
N ASP A 222 -14.76 7.79 -0.14
CA ASP A 222 -15.99 7.35 0.54
C ASP A 222 -16.80 6.36 -0.31
N ALA A 223 -17.04 6.69 -1.58
CA ALA A 223 -17.73 5.79 -2.51
C ALA A 223 -16.97 4.47 -2.71
N ARG A 224 -15.65 4.54 -2.79
CA ARG A 224 -14.79 3.37 -2.92
C ARG A 224 -14.85 2.48 -1.69
N TYR A 225 -14.83 3.04 -0.48
CA TYR A 225 -14.96 2.28 0.77
C TYR A 225 -16.33 1.62 0.90
N LYS A 226 -17.42 2.32 0.58
CA LYS A 226 -18.78 1.73 0.55
C LYS A 226 -18.86 0.54 -0.41
N SER A 227 -18.25 0.65 -1.58
CA SER A 227 -18.21 -0.43 -2.56
C SER A 227 -17.34 -1.59 -2.08
N LEU A 228 -16.20 -1.29 -1.44
CA LEU A 228 -15.32 -2.30 -0.87
C LEU A 228 -16.00 -3.08 0.26
N ASN A 229 -16.67 -2.39 1.17
CA ASN A 229 -17.42 -3.03 2.26
C ASN A 229 -18.43 -4.03 1.72
N ARG A 230 -19.24 -3.63 0.73
CA ARG A 230 -20.19 -4.54 0.06
C ARG A 230 -19.50 -5.72 -0.62
N ALA A 231 -18.36 -5.48 -1.27
CA ALA A 231 -17.59 -6.56 -1.90
C ALA A 231 -17.12 -7.59 -0.88
N LEU A 232 -16.61 -7.17 0.27
CA LEU A 232 -16.14 -8.07 1.32
C LEU A 232 -17.29 -8.93 1.86
N HIS A 233 -18.46 -8.33 2.10
CA HIS A 233 -19.63 -9.08 2.54
C HIS A 233 -20.17 -10.03 1.47
N ASN A 234 -20.34 -9.55 0.24
CA ASN A 234 -21.02 -10.31 -0.81
C ASN A 234 -20.16 -11.40 -1.45
N LEU A 235 -18.84 -11.14 -1.63
CA LEU A 235 -17.95 -12.09 -2.31
C LEU A 235 -17.27 -13.06 -1.34
N LEU A 236 -16.91 -12.58 -0.14
CA LEU A 236 -16.17 -13.38 0.83
C LEU A 236 -17.08 -13.99 1.91
N TYR A 237 -18.40 -13.80 1.79
CA TYR A 237 -19.41 -14.34 2.70
C TYR A 237 -19.20 -13.94 4.17
N ILE A 238 -18.75 -12.73 4.43
CA ILE A 238 -18.68 -12.19 5.78
C ILE A 238 -20.07 -11.67 6.12
N PRO A 239 -20.76 -12.22 7.16
CA PRO A 239 -22.07 -11.73 7.53
C PRO A 239 -22.03 -10.25 7.96
N TRP A 240 -23.09 -9.50 7.68
CA TRP A 240 -23.17 -8.08 8.07
C TRP A 240 -23.11 -7.89 9.59
N GLU A 241 -23.69 -8.80 10.31
CA GLU A 241 -23.67 -8.87 11.79
C GLU A 241 -22.30 -9.20 12.38
N GLU A 242 -21.36 -9.68 11.54
CA GLU A 242 -20.00 -10.04 11.92
C GLU A 242 -18.97 -9.08 11.24
N SER A 243 -19.34 -7.82 11.08
CA SER A 243 -18.45 -6.80 10.46
C SER A 243 -17.17 -6.54 11.26
N ASP A 244 -17.13 -6.92 12.54
CA ASP A 244 -15.94 -6.94 13.40
C ASP A 244 -14.81 -7.86 12.90
N ARG A 245 -15.11 -8.77 11.98
CA ARG A 245 -14.10 -9.55 11.24
C ARG A 245 -13.35 -8.76 10.17
N ILE A 246 -13.77 -7.52 9.87
CA ILE A 246 -13.10 -6.66 8.90
C ILE A 246 -12.38 -5.56 9.67
N LEU A 247 -11.06 -5.63 9.72
CA LEU A 247 -10.21 -4.66 10.39
C LEU A 247 -9.55 -3.72 9.38
N LEU A 248 -10.04 -2.51 9.31
CA LEU A 248 -9.42 -1.46 8.53
C LEU A 248 -8.31 -0.80 9.35
N THR A 249 -7.06 -0.98 8.91
CA THR A 249 -5.90 -0.44 9.63
C THR A 249 -5.58 0.98 9.19
N GLY A 250 -5.56 1.90 10.13
CA GLY A 250 -5.19 3.30 9.92
C GLY A 250 -3.72 3.48 9.53
N TYR A 251 -3.41 4.66 9.02
CA TYR A 251 -2.04 5.05 8.70
C TYR A 251 -1.40 5.75 9.91
N PRO A 252 -0.11 5.52 10.18
CA PRO A 252 0.59 6.27 11.22
C PRO A 252 0.64 7.75 10.88
N GLY A 253 0.69 8.61 11.89
CA GLY A 253 0.82 10.05 11.73
C GLY A 253 2.23 10.42 11.28
N MET A 254 2.42 10.53 9.98
CA MET A 254 3.75 10.60 9.38
C MET A 254 4.43 11.96 9.39
N ALA A 255 3.72 12.98 9.72
CA ALA A 255 4.25 14.34 9.81
C ALA A 255 4.28 14.83 11.24
N LEU A 256 3.99 13.96 12.21
CA LEU A 256 3.82 14.30 13.60
C LEU A 256 4.97 13.75 14.44
N THR A 257 5.34 14.49 15.49
CA THR A 257 6.27 14.02 16.51
C THR A 257 5.64 12.94 17.40
N GLY A 258 6.44 12.27 18.23
CA GLY A 258 6.09 11.03 18.91
C GLY A 258 4.77 10.98 19.68
N ASP A 259 4.30 12.09 20.22
CA ASP A 259 3.00 12.18 20.92
C ASP A 259 1.85 12.64 20.01
N GLY A 260 2.14 12.96 18.75
CA GLY A 260 1.16 13.44 17.78
C GLY A 260 0.71 14.88 17.94
N SER A 261 1.33 15.65 18.84
CA SER A 261 0.94 17.03 19.14
C SER A 261 1.55 18.07 18.21
N GLU A 262 2.74 17.80 17.69
CA GLU A 262 3.49 18.73 16.87
C GLU A 262 3.89 18.11 15.53
N THR A 263 4.04 18.96 14.51
CA THR A 263 4.64 18.57 13.24
C THR A 263 6.17 18.64 13.32
N CYS A 264 6.83 17.81 12.49
CA CYS A 264 8.27 17.95 12.30
C CYS A 264 8.62 19.35 11.82
N LYS A 265 9.76 19.87 12.27
CA LYS A 265 10.21 21.23 11.96
C LYS A 265 10.85 21.30 10.57
N ASP A 266 10.94 22.53 10.06
CA ASP A 266 11.72 22.82 8.85
C ASP A 266 13.16 22.33 8.98
N GLY A 267 13.71 21.80 7.91
CA GLY A 267 15.12 21.45 7.88
C GLY A 267 15.48 20.27 7.00
N ARG A 268 16.72 19.85 7.13
CA ARG A 268 17.29 18.71 6.39
C ARG A 268 17.74 17.58 7.29
N ALA A 269 17.58 17.70 8.60
CA ALA A 269 18.03 16.67 9.54
C ALA A 269 17.39 15.31 9.22
N GLY A 270 18.19 14.29 8.99
CA GLY A 270 17.75 12.97 8.55
C GLY A 270 17.45 12.84 7.05
N LEU A 271 17.62 13.92 6.27
CA LEU A 271 17.37 13.96 4.83
C LEU A 271 18.62 14.35 4.03
N GLU A 272 19.78 14.20 4.61
CA GLU A 272 21.06 14.66 4.03
C GLU A 272 21.48 13.84 2.79
N VAL A 273 20.87 12.69 2.62
CA VAL A 273 21.17 11.74 1.54
C VAL A 273 20.93 12.34 0.15
N VAL A 274 19.84 13.12 0.01
CA VAL A 274 19.50 13.78 -1.25
C VAL A 274 19.56 15.29 -1.07
N PRO A 275 20.38 16.01 -1.85
CA PRO A 275 20.54 17.46 -1.72
C PRO A 275 19.24 18.25 -1.82
N ASP A 276 18.30 17.76 -2.63
CA ASP A 276 17.00 18.39 -2.84
C ASP A 276 15.98 18.11 -1.74
N PHE A 277 16.30 17.25 -0.78
CA PHE A 277 15.41 16.93 0.31
C PHE A 277 15.50 17.96 1.44
N ARG A 278 14.36 18.50 1.77
CA ARG A 278 14.18 19.43 2.86
C ARG A 278 12.74 19.37 3.33
N LEU A 279 12.54 19.20 4.64
CA LEU A 279 11.20 19.31 5.22
C LEU A 279 10.70 20.75 5.16
N SER A 280 9.43 20.89 4.86
CA SER A 280 8.69 22.15 4.96
C SER A 280 7.58 21.96 5.99
N GLU A 281 7.63 22.69 7.11
CA GLU A 281 6.64 22.61 8.17
C GLU A 281 5.23 22.90 7.67
N GLN A 282 5.07 23.88 6.79
CA GLN A 282 3.77 24.18 6.17
C GLN A 282 3.20 22.96 5.43
N LYS A 283 4.01 22.30 4.60
CA LYS A 283 3.57 21.15 3.81
C LYS A 283 3.34 19.90 4.67
N LEU A 284 4.10 19.77 5.77
CA LEU A 284 3.87 18.73 6.76
C LEU A 284 2.54 18.92 7.48
N ARG A 285 2.16 20.15 7.80
CA ARG A 285 0.82 20.47 8.34
C ARG A 285 -0.31 20.13 7.37
N GLU A 286 -0.12 20.38 6.07
CA GLU A 286 -1.06 19.95 5.02
C GLU A 286 -1.18 18.42 4.99
N GLY A 287 -0.07 17.70 5.06
CA GLY A 287 -0.04 16.24 5.12
C GLY A 287 -0.74 15.68 6.37
N ALA A 288 -0.49 16.28 7.54
CA ALA A 288 -1.15 15.90 8.79
C ALA A 288 -2.67 16.13 8.73
N TRP A 289 -3.12 17.25 8.17
CA TRP A 289 -4.54 17.54 7.96
C TRP A 289 -5.21 16.50 7.05
N ILE A 290 -4.55 16.10 5.95
CA ILE A 290 -5.05 15.07 5.05
C ILE A 290 -5.13 13.71 5.76
N GLY A 291 -4.11 13.37 6.55
CA GLY A 291 -4.09 12.16 7.36
C GLY A 291 -5.26 12.11 8.35
N ASP A 292 -5.55 13.22 9.03
CA ASP A 292 -6.70 13.33 9.94
C ASP A 292 -8.04 13.13 9.20
N LYS A 293 -8.19 13.76 8.02
CA LYS A 293 -9.39 13.59 7.20
C LYS A 293 -9.55 12.15 6.70
N LEU A 294 -8.46 11.51 6.30
CA LEU A 294 -8.48 10.10 5.92
C LEU A 294 -8.90 9.21 7.09
N HIS A 295 -8.35 9.44 8.29
CA HIS A 295 -8.72 8.68 9.48
C HIS A 295 -10.19 8.87 9.87
N ARG A 296 -10.76 10.06 9.72
CA ARG A 296 -12.18 10.30 9.96
C ARG A 296 -13.02 9.50 8.98
N LEU A 297 -12.70 9.57 7.69
CA LEU A 297 -13.41 8.81 6.66
C LEU A 297 -13.34 7.29 6.87
N MET A 298 -12.24 6.80 7.43
CA MET A 298 -12.08 5.36 7.74
C MET A 298 -12.93 4.91 8.94
N ARG A 299 -13.39 5.84 9.79
CA ARG A 299 -14.23 5.55 10.96
C ARG A 299 -15.73 5.62 10.67
N GLU A 300 -16.11 6.34 9.64
CA GLU A 300 -17.50 6.45 9.13
C GLU A 300 -17.91 5.23 8.29
#